data_679469cf1f3c573d618140f28994b391
#
_entry.id   679469cf1f3c573d618140f28994b391
#
_cell.length_a   1.000
_cell.length_b   1.000
_cell.length_c   1.000
_cell.angle_alpha   90.00
_cell.angle_beta   90.00
_cell.angle_gamma   90.00
#
_symmetry.space_group_name_H-M   'P 1'
#
loop_
_entity.id
_entity.type
_entity.pdbx_description
1 polymer ?
#
loop_
_entity_poly.entity_id
_entity_poly.type
_entity_poly.pdbx_seq_one_letter_code
_entity_poly.pdbx_strand_id
1 'polypeptide(L)'
;QGGTLTYTGTVQNTGNITLSNVVVFNNRSGTTPVFTAATLAPGVVANFTGSYTVPANCCTASSTVRASGKDICTGATVNDTDTATCPVLTVPNIVVTKVCPTRSLEPGDLLKYSGSVSNAGNITLLEVTVTNNQSGTSVLGPITLAPGESVNYMGSYVVPPDFCGIDTVTARGFDACTDALVSHSVTTTCPVTASPRIAVTQNCPPSPTPHGGVFTYTGA
;
A
#
# COMPACT_ATOMS: atom_id res chain seq x y z
N GLN A 1 -4.08 10.30 4.91
CA GLN A 1 -3.05 10.95 5.74
C GLN A 1 -3.39 12.40 5.95
N GLY A 2 -3.24 12.93 7.19
CA GLY A 2 -3.47 14.35 7.47
C GLY A 2 -4.94 14.78 7.41
N GLY A 3 -5.89 13.84 7.34
CA GLY A 3 -7.32 14.16 7.40
C GLY A 3 -7.71 14.78 8.73
N THR A 4 -8.76 15.59 8.74
CA THR A 4 -9.29 16.19 9.96
C THR A 4 -10.36 15.28 10.55
N LEU A 5 -10.18 14.89 11.82
CA LEU A 5 -11.20 14.23 12.62
C LEU A 5 -11.96 15.28 13.40
N THR A 6 -13.29 15.33 13.24
CA THR A 6 -14.19 16.18 14.04
C THR A 6 -14.89 15.29 15.07
N TYR A 7 -14.96 15.76 16.30
CA TYR A 7 -15.60 15.08 17.42
C TYR A 7 -16.54 15.99 18.17
N THR A 8 -17.48 15.43 18.89
CA THR A 8 -18.39 16.12 19.78
C THR A 8 -18.27 15.55 21.18
N GLY A 9 -18.60 16.33 22.18
CA GLY A 9 -18.64 15.89 23.56
C GLY A 9 -19.55 16.77 24.41
N THR A 10 -19.68 16.37 25.65
CA THR A 10 -20.45 17.13 26.65
C THR A 10 -19.59 17.36 27.89
N VAL A 11 -19.80 18.49 28.54
CA VAL A 11 -19.31 18.78 29.89
C VAL A 11 -20.50 19.04 30.77
N GLN A 12 -20.56 18.39 31.95
CA GLN A 12 -21.67 18.50 32.87
C GLN A 12 -21.15 18.83 34.27
N ASN A 13 -21.81 19.73 34.96
CA ASN A 13 -21.62 19.90 36.40
C ASN A 13 -22.50 18.88 37.13
N THR A 14 -21.90 17.80 37.60
CA THR A 14 -22.57 16.73 38.37
C THR A 14 -22.62 17.00 39.87
N GLY A 15 -22.03 18.11 40.32
CA GLY A 15 -22.04 18.55 41.71
C GLY A 15 -23.28 19.36 42.08
N ASN A 16 -23.28 19.86 43.32
CA ASN A 16 -24.35 20.67 43.87
C ASN A 16 -24.00 22.17 44.00
N ILE A 17 -22.81 22.57 43.54
CA ILE A 17 -22.30 23.94 43.57
C ILE A 17 -22.01 24.38 42.09
N THR A 18 -22.28 25.65 41.78
CA THR A 18 -21.91 26.24 40.49
C THR A 18 -20.38 26.22 40.32
N LEU A 19 -19.94 25.81 39.15
CA LEU A 19 -18.53 25.91 38.76
C LEU A 19 -18.31 27.21 37.98
N SER A 20 -17.18 27.87 38.23
CA SER A 20 -16.69 29.04 37.49
C SER A 20 -15.46 28.69 36.67
N ASN A 21 -15.18 29.51 35.63
CA ASN A 21 -14.02 29.35 34.77
C ASN A 21 -13.90 27.92 34.21
N VAL A 22 -15.01 27.39 33.71
CA VAL A 22 -15.05 26.04 33.11
C VAL A 22 -14.37 26.05 31.78
N VAL A 23 -13.40 25.16 31.60
CA VAL A 23 -12.65 24.98 30.34
C VAL A 23 -12.53 23.49 30.02
N VAL A 24 -12.57 23.18 28.71
CA VAL A 24 -12.27 21.83 28.19
C VAL A 24 -11.16 21.94 27.18
N PHE A 25 -10.13 21.14 27.36
CA PHE A 25 -9.01 20.99 26.43
C PHE A 25 -9.01 19.61 25.84
N ASN A 26 -8.56 19.49 24.60
CA ASN A 26 -8.23 18.21 23.98
C ASN A 26 -6.71 18.14 23.76
N ASN A 27 -6.09 17.02 24.12
CA ASN A 27 -4.64 16.83 24.01
C ASN A 27 -4.10 16.89 22.57
N ARG A 28 -4.98 16.84 21.55
CA ARG A 28 -4.63 16.95 20.14
C ARG A 28 -4.91 18.33 19.54
N SER A 29 -5.63 19.20 20.24
CA SER A 29 -6.01 20.54 19.78
C SER A 29 -5.04 21.65 20.23
N GLY A 30 -3.87 21.28 20.76
CA GLY A 30 -2.87 22.23 21.25
C GLY A 30 -3.31 22.93 22.55
N THR A 31 -3.01 24.22 22.68
CA THR A 31 -3.27 25.01 23.90
C THR A 31 -4.61 25.76 23.86
N THR A 32 -5.35 25.68 22.75
CA THR A 32 -6.67 26.34 22.63
C THR A 32 -7.76 25.47 23.24
N PRO A 33 -8.57 25.98 24.19
CA PRO A 33 -9.68 25.21 24.72
C PRO A 33 -10.74 24.98 23.64
N VAL A 34 -11.33 23.80 23.64
CA VAL A 34 -12.45 23.43 22.74
C VAL A 34 -13.80 23.89 23.31
N PHE A 35 -13.83 24.25 24.58
CA PHE A 35 -15.00 24.85 25.25
C PHE A 35 -14.55 25.74 26.39
N THR A 36 -15.30 26.84 26.61
CA THR A 36 -15.16 27.73 27.76
C THR A 36 -16.53 28.20 28.23
N ALA A 37 -16.73 28.28 29.53
CA ALA A 37 -17.90 28.94 30.11
C ALA A 37 -17.49 29.69 31.40
N ALA A 38 -18.05 30.88 31.58
CA ALA A 38 -17.81 31.66 32.78
C ALA A 38 -18.35 30.94 34.05
N THR A 39 -19.51 30.30 33.89
CA THR A 39 -20.15 29.49 34.96
C THR A 39 -20.88 28.30 34.36
N LEU A 40 -21.02 27.23 35.16
CA LEU A 40 -21.81 26.04 34.86
C LEU A 40 -22.58 25.65 36.12
N ALA A 41 -23.90 25.85 36.16
CA ALA A 41 -24.75 25.55 37.30
C ALA A 41 -24.88 24.02 37.53
N PRO A 42 -25.25 23.60 38.76
CA PRO A 42 -25.53 22.19 39.04
C PRO A 42 -26.50 21.55 38.07
N GLY A 43 -26.18 20.36 37.57
CA GLY A 43 -27.00 19.60 36.61
C GLY A 43 -26.94 20.06 35.20
N VAL A 44 -26.36 21.24 34.89
CA VAL A 44 -26.31 21.80 33.50
C VAL A 44 -25.30 21.00 32.70
N VAL A 45 -25.72 20.65 31.48
CA VAL A 45 -24.91 20.01 30.44
C VAL A 45 -24.64 21.01 29.30
N ALA A 46 -23.42 21.15 28.89
CA ALA A 46 -23.03 21.94 27.71
C ALA A 46 -22.32 21.05 26.68
N ASN A 47 -22.67 21.27 25.40
CA ASN A 47 -22.05 20.55 24.31
C ASN A 47 -20.81 21.29 23.81
N PHE A 48 -19.85 20.56 23.31
CA PHE A 48 -18.70 21.10 22.59
C PHE A 48 -18.37 20.29 21.33
N THR A 49 -17.68 20.93 20.42
CA THR A 49 -17.10 20.30 19.22
C THR A 49 -15.65 20.69 19.11
N GLY A 50 -14.86 19.77 18.59
CA GLY A 50 -13.47 20.03 18.31
C GLY A 50 -13.01 19.23 17.10
N SER A 51 -11.82 19.56 16.62
CA SER A 51 -11.19 18.82 15.54
C SER A 51 -9.67 18.80 15.72
N TYR A 52 -9.05 17.78 15.16
CA TYR A 52 -7.60 17.69 15.08
C TYR A 52 -7.18 16.91 13.82
N THR A 53 -5.94 17.11 13.38
CA THR A 53 -5.37 16.37 12.28
C THR A 53 -5.01 14.96 12.73
N VAL A 54 -5.55 13.95 12.03
CA VAL A 54 -5.22 12.55 12.29
C VAL A 54 -3.74 12.32 11.95
N PRO A 55 -2.94 11.74 12.87
CA PRO A 55 -1.56 11.41 12.57
C PRO A 55 -1.44 10.50 11.35
N ALA A 56 -0.37 10.65 10.59
CA ALA A 56 -0.08 9.77 9.48
C ALA A 56 0.23 8.36 9.98
N ASN A 57 -0.09 7.35 9.17
CA ASN A 57 0.28 5.95 9.41
C ASN A 57 -0.22 5.40 10.76
N CYS A 58 -1.45 5.70 11.13
CA CYS A 58 -2.08 5.16 12.33
C CYS A 58 -3.32 4.34 12.00
N CYS A 59 -3.54 3.27 12.76
CA CYS A 59 -4.72 2.40 12.64
C CYS A 59 -5.92 2.96 13.39
N THR A 60 -5.65 3.71 14.45
CA THR A 60 -6.67 4.33 15.29
C THR A 60 -6.24 5.74 15.68
N ALA A 61 -7.20 6.62 15.88
CA ALA A 61 -7.00 7.96 16.38
C ALA A 61 -7.56 8.05 17.81
N SER A 62 -6.66 8.19 18.79
CA SER A 62 -7.04 8.36 20.19
C SER A 62 -6.80 9.80 20.62
N SER A 63 -7.76 10.36 21.35
CA SER A 63 -7.62 11.67 21.99
C SER A 63 -8.29 11.70 23.36
N THR A 64 -7.74 12.52 24.24
CA THR A 64 -8.23 12.72 25.61
C THR A 64 -8.69 14.16 25.77
N VAL A 65 -9.90 14.34 26.24
CA VAL A 65 -10.40 15.62 26.70
C VAL A 65 -10.23 15.74 28.21
N ARG A 66 -9.91 16.93 28.68
CA ARG A 66 -9.83 17.27 30.09
C ARG A 66 -10.70 18.49 30.36
N ALA A 67 -11.70 18.33 31.19
CA ALA A 67 -12.50 19.41 31.75
C ALA A 67 -11.90 19.88 33.09
N SER A 68 -11.98 21.18 33.38
CA SER A 68 -11.69 21.76 34.68
C SER A 68 -12.58 22.95 34.97
N GLY A 69 -12.87 23.18 36.25
CA GLY A 69 -13.64 24.31 36.71
C GLY A 69 -13.30 24.59 38.18
N LYS A 70 -13.72 25.76 38.70
CA LYS A 70 -13.52 26.14 40.10
C LYS A 70 -14.87 26.24 40.80
N ASP A 71 -14.97 25.64 41.97
CA ASP A 71 -16.08 25.86 42.89
C ASP A 71 -16.15 27.34 43.29
N ILE A 72 -17.34 27.96 43.14
CA ILE A 72 -17.53 29.39 43.44
C ILE A 72 -17.48 29.70 44.93
N CYS A 73 -17.66 28.71 45.83
CA CYS A 73 -17.69 28.93 47.26
C CYS A 73 -16.29 28.83 47.87
N THR A 74 -15.52 27.84 47.48
CA THR A 74 -14.20 27.54 48.06
C THR A 74 -13.04 27.88 47.16
N GLY A 75 -13.28 28.07 45.84
CA GLY A 75 -12.26 28.24 44.82
C GLY A 75 -11.50 26.96 44.48
N ALA A 76 -11.92 25.83 45.05
CA ALA A 76 -11.31 24.53 44.74
C ALA A 76 -11.48 24.17 43.31
N THR A 77 -10.40 23.64 42.68
CA THR A 77 -10.42 23.18 41.28
C THR A 77 -10.90 21.73 41.25
N VAL A 78 -11.88 21.48 40.37
CA VAL A 78 -12.33 20.14 39.99
C VAL A 78 -11.93 19.85 38.56
N ASN A 79 -11.63 18.56 38.29
CA ASN A 79 -11.29 18.13 36.92
C ASN A 79 -11.87 16.75 36.64
N ASP A 80 -12.04 16.49 35.36
CA ASP A 80 -12.37 15.16 34.86
C ASP A 80 -11.74 14.97 33.46
N THR A 81 -11.54 13.72 33.10
CA THR A 81 -10.94 13.36 31.79
C THR A 81 -11.68 12.20 31.16
N ASP A 82 -11.83 12.27 29.84
CA ASP A 82 -12.37 11.17 29.07
C ASP A 82 -11.52 10.94 27.81
N THR A 83 -11.41 9.68 27.38
CA THR A 83 -10.61 9.27 26.23
C THR A 83 -11.46 8.51 25.23
N ALA A 84 -11.46 8.97 24.00
CA ALA A 84 -12.11 8.29 22.89
C ALA A 84 -11.07 7.79 21.88
N THR A 85 -11.31 6.59 21.34
CA THR A 85 -10.51 5.99 20.28
C THR A 85 -11.40 5.68 19.10
N CYS A 86 -11.07 6.24 17.95
CA CYS A 86 -11.83 6.09 16.70
C CYS A 86 -11.00 5.28 15.70
N PRO A 87 -11.62 4.37 14.93
CA PRO A 87 -10.96 3.72 13.81
C PRO A 87 -10.61 4.73 12.72
N VAL A 88 -9.46 4.55 12.07
CA VAL A 88 -9.02 5.37 10.95
C VAL A 88 -9.14 4.54 9.67
N LEU A 89 -9.70 5.15 8.61
CA LEU A 89 -9.79 4.50 7.31
C LEU A 89 -8.39 4.36 6.70
N THR A 90 -8.00 3.12 6.45
CA THR A 90 -6.80 2.79 5.67
C THR A 90 -7.14 2.65 4.20
N VAL A 91 -6.27 3.13 3.35
CA VAL A 91 -6.34 3.00 1.88
C VAL A 91 -4.97 2.48 1.43
N PRO A 92 -4.72 1.17 1.60
CA PRO A 92 -3.47 0.57 1.18
C PRO A 92 -3.37 0.58 -0.35
N ASN A 93 -2.22 0.94 -0.88
CA ASN A 93 -1.96 0.96 -2.32
C ASN A 93 -0.48 0.71 -2.59
N ILE A 94 -0.18 -0.25 -3.46
CA ILE A 94 1.17 -0.58 -3.89
C ILE A 94 1.29 -0.36 -5.39
N VAL A 95 2.41 0.20 -5.83
CA VAL A 95 2.70 0.41 -7.26
C VAL A 95 4.06 -0.19 -7.57
N VAL A 96 4.15 -0.95 -8.66
CA VAL A 96 5.40 -1.48 -9.18
C VAL A 96 5.63 -1.01 -10.61
N THR A 97 6.89 -0.73 -10.95
CA THR A 97 7.34 -0.39 -12.31
C THR A 97 8.35 -1.42 -12.79
N LYS A 98 8.52 -1.52 -14.12
CA LYS A 98 9.53 -2.39 -14.73
C LYS A 98 10.12 -1.73 -15.96
N VAL A 99 11.43 -1.85 -16.11
CA VAL A 99 12.18 -1.37 -17.29
C VAL A 99 13.02 -2.52 -17.82
N CYS A 100 12.81 -2.86 -19.11
CA CYS A 100 13.59 -3.84 -19.84
C CYS A 100 14.83 -3.20 -20.47
N PRO A 101 15.86 -3.99 -20.86
CA PRO A 101 17.00 -3.50 -21.63
C PRO A 101 16.53 -3.00 -23.02
N THR A 102 17.29 -2.08 -23.60
CA THR A 102 17.00 -1.51 -24.93
C THR A 102 17.51 -2.37 -26.07
N ARG A 103 18.49 -3.24 -25.83
CA ARG A 103 19.00 -4.16 -26.86
C ARG A 103 18.10 -5.39 -26.98
N SER A 104 17.92 -5.90 -28.20
CA SER A 104 17.28 -7.18 -28.40
C SER A 104 18.15 -8.34 -27.90
N LEU A 105 17.49 -9.34 -27.34
CA LEU A 105 18.09 -10.53 -26.74
C LEU A 105 17.64 -11.77 -27.50
N GLU A 106 18.51 -12.78 -27.52
CA GLU A 106 18.22 -14.10 -28.10
C GLU A 106 17.91 -15.13 -27.00
N PRO A 107 17.23 -16.23 -27.31
CA PRO A 107 17.11 -17.35 -26.38
C PRO A 107 18.48 -17.81 -25.87
N GLY A 108 18.63 -17.96 -24.56
CA GLY A 108 19.89 -18.26 -23.89
C GLY A 108 20.66 -17.04 -23.38
N ASP A 109 20.36 -15.84 -23.84
CA ASP A 109 20.93 -14.61 -23.28
C ASP A 109 20.45 -14.34 -21.86
N LEU A 110 21.26 -13.62 -21.09
CA LEU A 110 20.87 -13.12 -19.76
C LEU A 110 20.11 -11.79 -19.91
N LEU A 111 18.79 -11.80 -19.68
CA LEU A 111 17.98 -10.61 -19.58
C LEU A 111 18.12 -10.00 -18.17
N LYS A 112 18.54 -8.75 -18.09
CA LYS A 112 18.57 -7.94 -16.86
C LYS A 112 17.52 -6.84 -16.96
N TYR A 113 16.76 -6.66 -15.90
CA TYR A 113 15.74 -5.61 -15.81
C TYR A 113 15.82 -4.91 -14.46
N SER A 114 15.22 -3.75 -14.38
CA SER A 114 15.12 -2.96 -13.15
C SER A 114 13.73 -2.38 -13.00
N GLY A 115 13.45 -1.86 -11.83
CA GLY A 115 12.20 -1.19 -11.55
C GLY A 115 12.18 -0.62 -10.14
N SER A 116 11.02 -0.12 -9.75
CA SER A 116 10.76 0.35 -8.39
C SER A 116 9.45 -0.20 -7.88
N VAL A 117 9.35 -0.38 -6.58
CA VAL A 117 8.10 -0.60 -5.87
C VAL A 117 7.89 0.52 -4.88
N SER A 118 6.68 1.05 -4.81
CA SER A 118 6.32 2.16 -3.93
C SER A 118 5.00 1.92 -3.21
N ASN A 119 4.91 2.43 -1.99
CA ASN A 119 3.67 2.52 -1.24
C ASN A 119 2.99 3.85 -1.58
N ALA A 120 1.96 3.80 -2.43
CA ALA A 120 1.15 4.94 -2.82
C ALA A 120 -0.11 5.12 -1.92
N GLY A 121 -0.22 4.30 -0.87
CA GLY A 121 -1.30 4.34 0.12
C GLY A 121 -1.03 5.28 1.30
N ASN A 122 -1.92 5.23 2.29
CA ASN A 122 -1.86 6.04 3.50
C ASN A 122 -1.44 5.25 4.75
N ILE A 123 -1.09 3.98 4.60
CA ILE A 123 -0.69 3.09 5.69
C ILE A 123 0.58 2.33 5.31
N THR A 124 1.38 1.94 6.30
CA THR A 124 2.55 1.07 6.10
C THR A 124 2.13 -0.25 5.50
N LEU A 125 2.89 -0.72 4.52
CA LEU A 125 2.79 -2.05 3.95
C LEU A 125 3.88 -2.94 4.53
N LEU A 126 3.48 -4.10 5.02
CA LEU A 126 4.35 -5.14 5.57
C LEU A 126 4.59 -6.23 4.53
N GLU A 127 5.70 -6.96 4.69
CA GLU A 127 6.07 -8.13 3.89
C GLU A 127 6.02 -7.86 2.38
N VAL A 128 6.40 -6.64 1.97
CA VAL A 128 6.40 -6.27 0.56
C VAL A 128 7.43 -7.10 -0.18
N THR A 129 6.96 -7.80 -1.21
CA THR A 129 7.78 -8.62 -2.12
C THR A 129 7.51 -8.24 -3.56
N VAL A 130 8.52 -8.40 -4.41
CA VAL A 130 8.39 -8.29 -5.87
C VAL A 130 8.84 -9.60 -6.49
N THR A 131 7.98 -10.21 -7.31
CA THR A 131 8.25 -11.44 -8.04
C THR A 131 8.19 -11.21 -9.53
N ASN A 132 8.96 -11.97 -10.29
CA ASN A 132 8.91 -11.96 -11.76
C ASN A 132 8.39 -13.31 -12.25
N ASN A 133 7.51 -13.32 -13.25
CA ASN A 133 6.89 -14.52 -13.78
C ASN A 133 7.86 -15.46 -14.50
N GLN A 134 8.97 -14.94 -15.05
CA GLN A 134 9.96 -15.73 -15.79
C GLN A 134 10.98 -16.40 -14.87
N SER A 135 11.39 -15.72 -13.80
CA SER A 135 12.32 -16.29 -12.82
C SER A 135 11.65 -17.16 -11.77
N GLY A 136 10.36 -16.95 -11.51
CA GLY A 136 9.59 -17.60 -10.46
C GLY A 136 10.08 -17.30 -9.04
N THR A 137 11.05 -16.41 -8.89
CA THR A 137 11.68 -16.06 -7.59
C THR A 137 11.38 -14.62 -7.20
N SER A 138 11.45 -14.34 -5.90
CA SER A 138 11.40 -12.97 -5.40
C SER A 138 12.68 -12.23 -5.80
N VAL A 139 12.52 -11.07 -6.39
CA VAL A 139 13.64 -10.17 -6.76
C VAL A 139 13.81 -9.04 -5.75
N LEU A 140 12.85 -8.87 -4.84
CA LEU A 140 12.92 -7.97 -3.71
C LEU A 140 12.07 -8.51 -2.55
N GLY A 141 12.52 -8.26 -1.33
CA GLY A 141 11.78 -8.47 -0.10
C GLY A 141 11.97 -9.83 0.55
N PRO A 142 11.26 -10.06 1.67
CA PRO A 142 10.24 -9.17 2.24
C PRO A 142 10.83 -7.90 2.89
N ILE A 143 10.19 -6.76 2.66
CA ILE A 143 10.54 -5.47 3.25
C ILE A 143 9.28 -4.75 3.77
N THR A 144 9.48 -3.70 4.55
CA THR A 144 8.40 -2.79 4.98
C THR A 144 8.52 -1.49 4.21
N LEU A 145 7.38 -0.94 3.73
CA LEU A 145 7.32 0.35 3.06
C LEU A 145 6.37 1.29 3.81
N ALA A 146 6.89 2.39 4.34
CA ALA A 146 6.08 3.48 4.87
C ALA A 146 5.30 4.18 3.74
N PRO A 147 4.20 4.90 4.05
CA PRO A 147 3.49 5.71 3.06
C PRO A 147 4.40 6.66 2.31
N GLY A 148 4.35 6.63 0.98
CA GLY A 148 5.20 7.44 0.10
C GLY A 148 6.62 6.90 -0.12
N GLU A 149 7.02 5.84 0.56
CA GLU A 149 8.33 5.23 0.39
C GLU A 149 8.41 4.43 -0.92
N SER A 150 9.61 4.44 -1.54
CA SER A 150 9.89 3.71 -2.78
C SER A 150 11.27 3.07 -2.69
N VAL A 151 11.37 1.83 -3.18
CA VAL A 151 12.61 1.06 -3.23
C VAL A 151 12.83 0.54 -4.65
N ASN A 152 14.05 0.68 -5.15
CA ASN A 152 14.45 0.13 -6.45
C ASN A 152 14.83 -1.33 -6.32
N TYR A 153 14.57 -2.10 -7.38
CA TYR A 153 14.98 -3.49 -7.49
C TYR A 153 15.61 -3.78 -8.84
N MET A 154 16.36 -4.85 -8.91
CA MET A 154 16.93 -5.40 -10.14
C MET A 154 16.72 -6.92 -10.13
N GLY A 155 16.47 -7.47 -11.32
CA GLY A 155 16.33 -8.90 -11.52
C GLY A 155 16.97 -9.35 -12.83
N SER A 156 17.15 -10.65 -12.96
CA SER A 156 17.62 -11.25 -14.20
C SER A 156 17.13 -12.69 -14.34
N TYR A 157 16.99 -13.13 -15.58
CA TYR A 157 16.75 -14.52 -15.94
C TYR A 157 17.35 -14.82 -17.31
N VAL A 158 17.56 -16.10 -17.61
CA VAL A 158 17.97 -16.53 -18.93
C VAL A 158 16.74 -16.55 -19.82
N VAL A 159 16.81 -15.90 -20.99
CA VAL A 159 15.71 -15.85 -21.96
C VAL A 159 15.37 -17.29 -22.39
N PRO A 160 14.15 -17.78 -22.09
CA PRO A 160 13.78 -19.15 -22.46
C PRO A 160 13.55 -19.29 -23.98
N PRO A 161 13.57 -20.51 -24.51
CA PRO A 161 13.08 -20.79 -25.87
C PRO A 161 11.61 -20.31 -25.99
N ASP A 162 11.24 -19.90 -27.19
CA ASP A 162 9.86 -19.42 -27.52
C ASP A 162 9.38 -18.20 -26.73
N PHE A 163 10.30 -17.46 -26.10
CA PHE A 163 9.97 -16.24 -25.39
C PHE A 163 9.62 -15.11 -26.36
N CYS A 164 8.37 -14.64 -26.30
CA CYS A 164 7.87 -13.55 -27.15
C CYS A 164 8.05 -12.14 -26.55
N GLY A 165 8.92 -11.98 -25.56
CA GLY A 165 9.23 -10.69 -24.93
C GLY A 165 8.27 -10.26 -23.81
N ILE A 166 7.16 -10.96 -23.59
CA ILE A 166 6.18 -10.59 -22.57
C ILE A 166 6.68 -11.00 -21.19
N ASP A 167 6.85 -10.03 -20.33
CA ASP A 167 7.43 -10.21 -19.00
C ASP A 167 6.66 -9.40 -17.95
N THR A 168 6.25 -10.04 -16.88
CA THR A 168 5.42 -9.46 -15.83
C THR A 168 6.13 -9.51 -14.48
N VAL A 169 6.12 -8.38 -13.77
CA VAL A 169 6.47 -8.34 -12.34
C VAL A 169 5.23 -8.04 -11.52
N THR A 170 5.14 -8.67 -10.35
CA THR A 170 4.05 -8.48 -9.40
C THR A 170 4.62 -8.09 -8.05
N ALA A 171 4.18 -6.96 -7.51
CA ALA A 171 4.40 -6.58 -6.13
C ALA A 171 3.21 -6.97 -5.26
N ARG A 172 3.47 -7.41 -4.03
CA ARG A 172 2.47 -7.74 -3.01
C ARG A 172 2.92 -7.22 -1.66
N GLY A 173 1.97 -6.90 -0.79
CA GLY A 173 2.22 -6.50 0.58
C GLY A 173 0.94 -6.54 1.40
N PHE A 174 1.01 -6.35 2.71
CA PHE A 174 -0.12 -6.38 3.63
C PHE A 174 -0.28 -5.03 4.33
N ASP A 175 -1.52 -4.57 4.45
CA ASP A 175 -1.88 -3.42 5.28
C ASP A 175 -1.54 -3.69 6.74
N ALA A 176 -0.72 -2.84 7.35
CA ALA A 176 -0.25 -3.02 8.74
C ALA A 176 -1.36 -2.94 9.80
N CYS A 177 -2.56 -2.46 9.45
CA CYS A 177 -3.69 -2.32 10.38
C CYS A 177 -4.74 -3.41 10.23
N THR A 178 -5.00 -3.82 9.00
CA THR A 178 -6.11 -4.73 8.68
C THR A 178 -5.64 -6.08 8.17
N ASP A 179 -4.34 -6.22 7.92
CA ASP A 179 -3.73 -7.40 7.29
C ASP A 179 -4.28 -7.69 5.87
N ALA A 180 -4.91 -6.69 5.25
CA ALA A 180 -5.46 -6.81 3.92
C ALA A 180 -4.32 -6.90 2.88
N LEU A 181 -4.39 -7.91 2.02
CA LEU A 181 -3.46 -8.07 0.90
C LEU A 181 -3.70 -6.99 -0.16
N VAL A 182 -2.62 -6.32 -0.57
CA VAL A 182 -2.59 -5.47 -1.75
C VAL A 182 -1.60 -6.00 -2.76
N SER A 183 -1.91 -5.83 -4.05
CA SER A 183 -1.02 -6.23 -5.12
C SER A 183 -1.15 -5.33 -6.34
N HIS A 184 -0.06 -5.20 -7.07
CA HIS A 184 -0.01 -4.52 -8.37
C HIS A 184 0.92 -5.28 -9.30
N SER A 185 0.53 -5.40 -10.57
CA SER A 185 1.34 -6.06 -11.60
C SER A 185 1.56 -5.12 -12.77
N VAL A 186 2.74 -5.18 -13.36
CA VAL A 186 3.06 -4.52 -14.62
C VAL A 186 3.63 -5.53 -15.60
N THR A 187 3.07 -5.54 -16.80
CA THR A 187 3.54 -6.34 -17.93
C THR A 187 4.26 -5.43 -18.91
N THR A 188 5.46 -5.81 -19.32
CA THR A 188 6.29 -5.05 -20.24
C THR A 188 6.76 -5.97 -21.37
N THR A 189 6.82 -5.48 -22.58
CA THR A 189 7.43 -6.19 -23.69
C THR A 189 8.91 -5.86 -23.74
N CYS A 190 9.76 -6.87 -23.47
CA CYS A 190 11.20 -6.76 -23.60
C CYS A 190 11.61 -7.13 -25.03
N PRO A 191 12.55 -6.40 -25.67
CA PRO A 191 12.94 -6.68 -27.05
C PRO A 191 13.66 -8.02 -27.14
N VAL A 192 13.19 -8.88 -28.05
CA VAL A 192 13.78 -10.19 -28.37
C VAL A 192 13.94 -10.35 -29.86
N THR A 193 14.98 -11.09 -30.28
CA THR A 193 15.22 -11.43 -31.68
C THR A 193 14.61 -12.80 -31.94
N ALA A 194 13.64 -12.85 -32.84
CA ALA A 194 13.09 -14.11 -33.34
C ALA A 194 13.77 -14.46 -34.68
N SER A 195 14.26 -15.68 -34.82
CA SER A 195 14.89 -16.20 -36.05
C SER A 195 14.22 -17.51 -36.47
N PRO A 196 12.95 -17.46 -36.89
CA PRO A 196 12.25 -18.67 -37.30
C PRO A 196 12.92 -19.28 -38.53
N ARG A 197 13.13 -20.58 -38.50
CA ARG A 197 13.70 -21.35 -39.60
C ARG A 197 12.94 -22.64 -39.80
N ILE A 198 12.73 -23.01 -41.01
CA ILE A 198 12.21 -24.31 -41.42
C ILE A 198 13.17 -24.93 -42.39
N ALA A 199 13.43 -26.19 -42.29
CA ALA A 199 14.20 -26.96 -43.26
C ALA A 199 13.37 -28.18 -43.66
N VAL A 200 13.38 -28.48 -44.96
CA VAL A 200 12.76 -29.68 -45.50
C VAL A 200 13.78 -30.39 -46.38
N THR A 201 13.88 -31.68 -46.21
CA THR A 201 14.71 -32.52 -47.09
C THR A 201 13.85 -33.58 -47.77
N GLN A 202 14.16 -33.91 -48.98
CA GLN A 202 13.54 -35.01 -49.74
C GLN A 202 14.63 -35.87 -50.35
N ASN A 203 14.58 -37.13 -50.14
CA ASN A 203 15.51 -38.10 -50.72
C ASN A 203 14.75 -38.97 -51.71
N CYS A 204 15.31 -39.11 -52.89
CA CYS A 204 14.83 -40.10 -53.88
C CYS A 204 15.18 -41.52 -53.43
N PRO A 205 14.41 -42.51 -53.76
CA PRO A 205 14.77 -43.89 -53.50
C PRO A 205 16.10 -44.25 -54.23
N PRO A 206 16.90 -45.16 -53.62
CA PRO A 206 18.21 -45.52 -54.14
C PRO A 206 18.15 -46.32 -55.46
N SER A 207 16.97 -46.84 -55.80
CA SER A 207 16.73 -47.59 -57.04
C SER A 207 15.83 -46.84 -57.98
N PRO A 208 16.09 -46.86 -59.28
CA PRO A 208 15.23 -46.20 -60.25
C PRO A 208 13.83 -46.85 -60.29
N THR A 209 12.80 -46.04 -60.45
CA THR A 209 11.42 -46.49 -60.55
C THR A 209 11.06 -46.71 -62.02
N PRO A 210 10.46 -47.84 -62.44
CA PRO A 210 10.02 -48.08 -63.78
C PRO A 210 9.00 -47.03 -64.26
N HIS A 211 8.94 -46.83 -65.58
CA HIS A 211 7.96 -45.94 -66.17
C HIS A 211 6.53 -46.34 -65.81
N GLY A 212 5.74 -45.46 -65.27
CA GLY A 212 4.38 -45.73 -64.78
C GLY A 212 4.32 -46.38 -63.37
N GLY A 213 5.44 -46.63 -62.72
CA GLY A 213 5.49 -47.11 -61.33
C GLY A 213 5.26 -46.04 -60.30
N VAL A 214 4.95 -46.47 -59.05
CA VAL A 214 4.78 -45.56 -57.88
C VAL A 214 6.13 -45.11 -57.40
N PHE A 215 6.34 -43.84 -57.30
CA PHE A 215 7.56 -43.23 -56.77
C PHE A 215 7.32 -42.93 -55.28
N THR A 216 8.08 -43.59 -54.41
CA THR A 216 8.05 -43.33 -52.95
C THR A 216 9.30 -42.57 -52.55
N TYR A 217 9.13 -41.58 -51.70
CA TYR A 217 10.20 -40.76 -51.17
C TYR A 217 10.05 -40.63 -49.65
N THR A 218 11.16 -40.39 -48.98
CA THR A 218 11.22 -40.09 -47.54
C THR A 218 11.77 -38.69 -47.35
N GLY A 219 11.30 -38.02 -46.31
CA GLY A 219 11.77 -36.70 -45.94
C GLY A 219 11.85 -36.60 -44.44
N ALA A 220 12.57 -35.60 -43.91
CA ALA A 220 12.63 -35.21 -42.52
C ALA A 220 12.51 -33.68 -42.37
#